data_9f883767f3d5ab3b984cf3a4e0202f71
#
_entry.id   9f883767f3d5ab3b984cf3a4e0202f71
#
_cell.length_a   1.000
_cell.length_b   1.000
_cell.length_c   1.000
_cell.angle_alpha   90.00
_cell.angle_beta   90.00
_cell.angle_gamma   90.00
#
_symmetry.space_group_name_H-M   'P 1'
#
loop_
_entity.id
_entity.type
_entity.pdbx_description
1 polymer ?
#
loop_
_entity_poly.entity_id
_entity_poly.type
_entity_poly.pdbx_seq_one_letter_code
_entity_poly.pdbx_strand_id
1 'polypeptide(L)'
;MELFKEMSTQHEEFHYLIKLYEHLDLVAHIPVRNIGTVAGNLMTKHRVPTFSSDIFLLFETIRATLIIVHKGSSVEVTPEQFLSLDMTGRVITHVKIPPLSQRYQFVSFKIMARAQNAHAQVNAAFLYEFDDHHKDVVLSARIVIGGLSGKFVHARETEEFVCKKKIFTNQVLQQALKILEGELIVEEIAGEMKPEYRKKCALGLFYKGLLVLIPQQQLKPWYRSGARDLRKTRPLSKGSQVYDTNPITWPVNEPMPKIEALIQCAGEAFYSNDTVTQPREVFCAFV
;
A
#
# COMPACT_ATOMS: atom_id res chain seq x y z
N MET A 1 -4.26 6.84 -11.79
CA MET A 1 -3.77 7.68 -10.68
C MET A 1 -4.13 9.15 -10.88
N GLU A 2 -3.80 9.76 -12.00
CA GLU A 2 -4.12 11.17 -12.27
C GLU A 2 -5.62 11.48 -12.10
N LEU A 3 -6.51 10.58 -12.53
CA LEU A 3 -7.95 10.73 -12.31
C LEU A 3 -8.31 10.90 -10.83
N PHE A 4 -7.66 10.18 -9.90
CA PHE A 4 -7.93 10.34 -8.46
C PHE A 4 -7.52 11.72 -7.96
N LYS A 5 -6.40 12.25 -8.45
CA LYS A 5 -5.95 13.59 -8.14
C LYS A 5 -6.92 14.65 -8.68
N GLU A 6 -7.34 14.49 -9.92
CA GLU A 6 -8.30 15.40 -10.57
C GLU A 6 -9.64 15.38 -9.83
N MET A 7 -10.24 14.22 -9.62
CA MET A 7 -11.50 14.06 -8.90
C MET A 7 -11.44 14.64 -7.49
N SER A 8 -10.31 14.48 -6.79
CA SER A 8 -10.14 15.02 -5.44
C SER A 8 -10.14 16.54 -5.37
N THR A 9 -9.83 17.23 -6.46
CA THR A 9 -9.81 18.70 -6.55
C THR A 9 -11.10 19.29 -7.11
N GLN A 10 -11.81 18.52 -7.95
CA GLN A 10 -13.02 18.99 -8.63
C GLN A 10 -14.28 18.70 -7.83
N HIS A 11 -14.30 17.67 -7.00
CA HIS A 11 -15.47 17.19 -6.28
C HIS A 11 -15.19 16.99 -4.80
N GLU A 12 -15.93 17.70 -3.97
CA GLU A 12 -15.75 17.71 -2.52
C GLU A 12 -15.94 16.33 -1.88
N GLU A 13 -16.89 15.56 -2.37
CA GLU A 13 -17.18 14.20 -1.91
C GLU A 13 -16.09 13.17 -2.27
N PHE A 14 -15.14 13.57 -3.10
CA PHE A 14 -13.98 12.75 -3.50
C PHE A 14 -12.65 13.30 -2.98
N HIS A 15 -12.66 14.28 -2.06
CA HIS A 15 -11.45 14.89 -1.49
C HIS A 15 -10.44 13.86 -0.95
N TYR A 16 -10.91 12.75 -0.40
CA TYR A 16 -10.09 11.69 0.17
C TYR A 16 -9.25 10.94 -0.88
N LEU A 17 -9.60 11.01 -2.17
CA LEU A 17 -8.88 10.33 -3.25
C LEU A 17 -7.45 10.84 -3.40
N ILE A 18 -7.14 12.06 -2.93
CA ILE A 18 -5.75 12.53 -2.90
C ILE A 18 -4.86 11.62 -2.03
N LYS A 19 -5.40 11.08 -0.93
CA LYS A 19 -4.68 10.16 -0.05
C LYS A 19 -4.48 8.79 -0.70
N LEU A 20 -5.43 8.34 -1.52
CA LEU A 20 -5.26 7.13 -2.32
C LEU A 20 -4.19 7.35 -3.40
N TYR A 21 -4.21 8.49 -4.10
CA TYR A 21 -3.18 8.85 -5.06
C TYR A 21 -1.78 8.82 -4.43
N GLU A 22 -1.60 9.46 -3.27
CA GLU A 22 -0.35 9.48 -2.53
C GLU A 22 0.12 8.07 -2.13
N HIS A 23 -0.79 7.19 -1.73
CA HIS A 23 -0.45 5.80 -1.41
C HIS A 23 -0.09 4.99 -2.65
N LEU A 24 -0.83 5.15 -3.74
CA LEU A 24 -0.59 4.45 -5.00
C LEU A 24 0.75 4.85 -5.63
N ASP A 25 1.26 6.04 -5.34
CA ASP A 25 2.60 6.44 -5.79
C ASP A 25 3.73 5.62 -5.15
N LEU A 26 3.46 4.97 -4.02
CA LEU A 26 4.35 4.00 -3.38
C LEU A 26 4.28 2.60 -4.00
N VAL A 27 3.35 2.36 -4.93
CA VAL A 27 3.16 1.05 -5.57
C VAL A 27 4.01 0.96 -6.82
N ALA A 28 4.98 0.05 -6.82
CA ALA A 28 5.90 -0.18 -7.93
C ALA A 28 6.62 1.11 -8.39
N HIS A 29 6.92 1.23 -9.66
CA HIS A 29 7.51 2.41 -10.29
C HIS A 29 6.77 2.75 -11.59
N ILE A 30 7.06 3.89 -12.18
CA ILE A 30 6.30 4.45 -13.30
C ILE A 30 6.12 3.46 -14.47
N PRO A 31 7.16 2.80 -15.01
CA PRO A 31 6.99 1.82 -16.09
C PRO A 31 6.04 0.68 -15.75
N VAL A 32 6.13 0.13 -14.55
CA VAL A 32 5.22 -0.95 -14.11
C VAL A 32 3.79 -0.45 -13.96
N ARG A 33 3.59 0.74 -13.38
CA ARG A 33 2.24 1.34 -13.28
C ARG A 33 1.63 1.67 -14.64
N ASN A 34 2.44 2.00 -15.64
CA ASN A 34 1.95 2.30 -16.99
C ASN A 34 1.40 1.10 -17.73
N ILE A 35 1.89 -0.10 -17.41
CA ILE A 35 1.43 -1.38 -18.02
C ILE A 35 0.52 -2.18 -17.09
N GLY A 36 0.61 -1.94 -15.77
CA GLY A 36 -0.20 -2.62 -14.77
C GLY A 36 -1.66 -2.15 -14.79
N THR A 37 -2.56 -3.08 -14.46
CA THR A 37 -3.98 -2.77 -14.32
C THR A 37 -4.47 -2.98 -12.90
N VAL A 38 -5.49 -2.22 -12.50
CA VAL A 38 -6.16 -2.39 -11.20
C VAL A 38 -6.72 -3.81 -11.08
N ALA A 39 -7.41 -4.29 -12.09
CA ALA A 39 -7.97 -5.65 -12.12
C ALA A 39 -6.89 -6.72 -12.03
N GLY A 40 -5.74 -6.53 -12.72
CA GLY A 40 -4.61 -7.45 -12.66
C GLY A 40 -4.02 -7.56 -11.24
N ASN A 41 -3.88 -6.43 -10.54
CA ASN A 41 -3.40 -6.42 -9.15
C ASN A 41 -4.38 -7.12 -8.21
N LEU A 42 -5.69 -6.85 -8.34
CA LEU A 42 -6.73 -7.53 -7.57
C LEU A 42 -6.75 -9.05 -7.84
N MET A 43 -6.62 -9.46 -9.10
CA MET A 43 -6.51 -10.88 -9.49
C MET A 43 -5.24 -11.53 -8.94
N THR A 44 -4.14 -10.80 -8.83
CA THR A 44 -2.93 -11.29 -8.15
C THR A 44 -3.21 -11.58 -6.68
N LYS A 45 -3.89 -10.65 -5.97
CA LYS A 45 -4.32 -10.87 -4.58
C LYS A 45 -5.26 -12.08 -4.45
N HIS A 46 -6.19 -12.24 -5.36
CA HIS A 46 -7.11 -13.37 -5.38
C HIS A 46 -6.40 -14.72 -5.53
N ARG A 47 -5.41 -14.79 -6.43
CA ARG A 47 -4.65 -16.04 -6.70
C ARG A 47 -3.55 -16.32 -5.70
N VAL A 48 -2.96 -15.28 -5.14
CA VAL A 48 -1.85 -15.34 -4.17
C VAL A 48 -2.29 -14.64 -2.89
N PRO A 49 -2.96 -15.36 -1.97
CA PRO A 49 -3.53 -14.77 -0.76
C PRO A 49 -2.52 -14.03 0.13
N THR A 50 -1.25 -14.46 0.13
CA THR A 50 -0.17 -13.82 0.89
C THR A 50 0.31 -12.50 0.28
N PHE A 51 -0.06 -12.21 -0.98
CA PHE A 51 0.28 -10.94 -1.61
C PHE A 51 -0.42 -9.78 -0.90
N SER A 52 0.34 -8.88 -0.28
CA SER A 52 -0.15 -7.69 0.42
C SER A 52 -0.49 -6.57 -0.58
N SER A 53 -1.61 -6.73 -1.30
CA SER A 53 -2.06 -5.76 -2.30
C SER A 53 -2.48 -4.45 -1.65
N ASP A 54 -1.79 -3.36 -1.99
CA ASP A 54 -2.16 -2.02 -1.57
C ASP A 54 -3.49 -1.57 -2.22
N ILE A 55 -3.73 -1.93 -3.48
CA ILE A 55 -4.99 -1.61 -4.18
C ILE A 55 -6.18 -2.25 -3.49
N PHE A 56 -6.05 -3.54 -3.15
CA PHE A 56 -7.09 -4.25 -2.39
C PHE A 56 -7.36 -3.57 -1.04
N LEU A 57 -6.29 -3.28 -0.28
CA LEU A 57 -6.37 -2.61 1.02
C LEU A 57 -7.14 -1.28 0.93
N LEU A 58 -6.77 -0.43 -0.02
CA LEU A 58 -7.39 0.87 -0.21
C LEU A 58 -8.89 0.72 -0.54
N PHE A 59 -9.23 -0.14 -1.49
CA PHE A 59 -10.62 -0.33 -1.92
C PHE A 59 -11.49 -0.96 -0.84
N GLU A 60 -10.96 -1.92 -0.09
CA GLU A 60 -11.66 -2.51 1.05
C GLU A 60 -11.94 -1.47 2.13
N THR A 61 -10.95 -0.61 2.41
CA THR A 61 -11.10 0.42 3.44
C THR A 61 -12.13 1.50 3.08
N ILE A 62 -12.14 1.95 1.82
CA ILE A 62 -13.10 2.97 1.37
C ILE A 62 -14.47 2.39 1.02
N ARG A 63 -14.68 1.09 1.20
CA ARG A 63 -15.93 0.39 0.85
C ARG A 63 -16.26 0.48 -0.64
N ALA A 64 -15.24 0.43 -1.50
CA ALA A 64 -15.46 0.32 -2.93
C ALA A 64 -16.18 -0.99 -3.28
N THR A 65 -16.85 -1.02 -4.42
CA THR A 65 -17.48 -2.24 -4.94
C THR A 65 -16.95 -2.58 -6.32
N LEU A 66 -16.86 -3.87 -6.61
CA LEU A 66 -16.37 -4.41 -7.88
C LEU A 66 -17.54 -4.92 -8.69
N ILE A 67 -17.62 -4.53 -9.96
CA ILE A 67 -18.56 -5.11 -10.92
C ILE A 67 -17.85 -6.21 -11.68
N ILE A 68 -18.37 -7.42 -11.57
CA ILE A 68 -17.82 -8.63 -12.18
C ILE A 68 -18.82 -9.17 -13.17
N VAL A 69 -18.39 -9.40 -14.39
CA VAL A 69 -19.22 -9.90 -15.49
C VAL A 69 -18.89 -11.34 -15.81
N HIS A 70 -19.93 -12.15 -16.02
CA HIS A 70 -19.87 -13.53 -16.48
C HIS A 70 -21.01 -13.79 -17.48
N LYS A 71 -20.66 -14.21 -18.70
CA LYS A 71 -21.64 -14.60 -19.75
C LYS A 71 -22.82 -13.63 -19.89
N GLY A 72 -22.55 -12.33 -19.91
CA GLY A 72 -23.55 -11.27 -20.08
C GLY A 72 -24.31 -10.86 -18.81
N SER A 73 -24.16 -11.57 -17.70
CA SER A 73 -24.68 -11.16 -16.39
C SER A 73 -23.60 -10.45 -15.57
N SER A 74 -24.00 -9.51 -14.72
CA SER A 74 -23.09 -8.80 -13.82
C SER A 74 -23.50 -9.01 -12.37
N VAL A 75 -22.49 -9.06 -11.50
CA VAL A 75 -22.66 -9.08 -10.04
C VAL A 75 -21.82 -7.98 -9.42
N GLU A 76 -22.35 -7.33 -8.39
CA GLU A 76 -21.66 -6.33 -7.59
C GLU A 76 -21.25 -6.96 -6.27
N VAL A 77 -19.95 -6.90 -5.95
CA VAL A 77 -19.37 -7.54 -4.77
C VAL A 77 -18.41 -6.59 -4.07
N THR A 78 -18.23 -6.75 -2.75
CA THR A 78 -17.15 -6.08 -2.02
C THR A 78 -15.79 -6.70 -2.35
N PRO A 79 -14.65 -6.00 -2.12
CA PRO A 79 -13.34 -6.60 -2.29
C PRO A 79 -13.14 -7.85 -1.42
N GLU A 80 -13.70 -7.89 -0.20
CA GLU A 80 -13.69 -9.07 0.66
C GLU A 80 -14.42 -10.25 0.02
N GLN A 81 -15.65 -10.04 -0.49
CA GLN A 81 -16.44 -11.07 -1.16
C GLN A 81 -15.76 -11.57 -2.45
N PHE A 82 -15.10 -10.67 -3.17
CA PHE A 82 -14.33 -11.01 -4.36
C PHE A 82 -13.25 -12.06 -4.08
N LEU A 83 -12.59 -12.03 -2.93
CA LEU A 83 -11.53 -13.00 -2.61
C LEU A 83 -12.02 -14.45 -2.53
N SER A 84 -13.28 -14.67 -2.24
CA SER A 84 -13.91 -16.00 -2.15
C SER A 84 -14.70 -16.40 -3.42
N LEU A 85 -14.81 -15.50 -4.40
CA LEU A 85 -15.57 -15.73 -5.61
C LEU A 85 -14.76 -16.58 -6.61
N ASP A 86 -15.39 -17.61 -7.20
CA ASP A 86 -14.79 -18.29 -8.34
C ASP A 86 -14.71 -17.34 -9.54
N MET A 87 -13.50 -17.01 -9.95
CA MET A 87 -13.23 -16.08 -11.05
C MET A 87 -13.08 -16.75 -12.42
N THR A 88 -13.34 -18.05 -12.53
CA THR A 88 -13.28 -18.78 -13.81
C THR A 88 -14.25 -18.19 -14.81
N GLY A 89 -13.76 -17.70 -15.94
CA GLY A 89 -14.55 -17.08 -17.01
C GLY A 89 -15.21 -15.75 -16.61
N ARG A 90 -14.77 -15.12 -15.52
CA ARG A 90 -15.28 -13.83 -15.01
C ARG A 90 -14.28 -12.72 -15.21
N VAL A 91 -14.76 -11.50 -15.39
CA VAL A 91 -13.93 -10.30 -15.62
C VAL A 91 -14.39 -9.18 -14.70
N ILE A 92 -13.45 -8.53 -14.02
CA ILE A 92 -13.70 -7.27 -13.30
C ILE A 92 -13.78 -6.16 -14.36
N THR A 93 -14.93 -5.55 -14.51
CA THR A 93 -15.16 -4.51 -15.51
C THR A 93 -15.10 -3.10 -14.93
N HIS A 94 -15.56 -2.91 -13.69
CA HIS A 94 -15.57 -1.62 -13.04
C HIS A 94 -15.24 -1.73 -11.55
N VAL A 95 -14.74 -0.63 -11.02
CA VAL A 95 -14.65 -0.37 -9.58
C VAL A 95 -15.50 0.86 -9.30
N LYS A 96 -16.49 0.73 -8.45
CA LYS A 96 -17.28 1.85 -7.95
C LYS A 96 -16.64 2.40 -6.71
N ILE A 97 -16.31 3.66 -6.73
CA ILE A 97 -15.71 4.40 -5.60
C ILE A 97 -16.82 5.25 -4.98
N PRO A 98 -17.08 5.09 -3.66
CA PRO A 98 -18.18 5.81 -3.02
C PRO A 98 -17.84 7.30 -2.82
N PRO A 99 -18.81 8.21 -2.96
CA PRO A 99 -18.68 9.56 -2.45
C PRO A 99 -18.64 9.54 -0.91
N LEU A 100 -17.77 10.32 -0.30
CA LEU A 100 -17.64 10.44 1.15
C LEU A 100 -17.75 11.91 1.56
N SER A 101 -18.52 12.18 2.61
CA SER A 101 -18.63 13.53 3.16
C SER A 101 -17.34 13.99 3.85
N GLN A 102 -17.21 15.29 4.11
CA GLN A 102 -16.07 15.89 4.82
C GLN A 102 -15.86 15.37 6.25
N ARG A 103 -16.82 14.65 6.79
CA ARG A 103 -16.71 13.98 8.10
C ARG A 103 -15.78 12.77 8.08
N TYR A 104 -15.53 12.22 6.88
CA TYR A 104 -14.66 11.08 6.72
C TYR A 104 -13.19 11.52 6.65
N GLN A 105 -12.36 10.88 7.46
CA GLN A 105 -10.91 11.05 7.45
C GLN A 105 -10.26 9.72 7.08
N PHE A 106 -9.47 9.74 6.04
CA PHE A 106 -8.76 8.57 5.53
C PHE A 106 -7.26 8.68 5.77
N VAL A 107 -6.66 7.61 6.31
CA VAL A 107 -5.21 7.51 6.55
C VAL A 107 -4.73 6.13 6.10
N SER A 108 -3.59 6.07 5.43
CA SER A 108 -3.00 4.79 5.03
C SER A 108 -1.49 4.79 5.14
N PHE A 109 -0.93 3.60 5.34
CA PHE A 109 0.50 3.37 5.52
C PHE A 109 0.95 2.13 4.76
N LYS A 110 2.21 2.18 4.31
CA LYS A 110 2.89 1.06 3.70
C LYS A 110 4.29 0.94 4.29
N ILE A 111 4.56 -0.16 4.97
CA ILE A 111 5.90 -0.50 5.46
C ILE A 111 6.57 -1.41 4.44
N MET A 112 7.73 -1.02 4.00
CA MET A 112 8.50 -1.70 2.95
C MET A 112 9.90 -2.04 3.45
N ALA A 113 10.51 -3.05 2.86
CA ALA A 113 11.90 -3.43 3.14
C ALA A 113 12.92 -2.37 2.70
N ARG A 114 12.54 -1.50 1.78
CA ARG A 114 13.36 -0.40 1.24
C ARG A 114 12.46 0.79 0.88
N ALA A 115 13.06 1.92 0.56
CA ALA A 115 12.34 3.19 0.36
C ALA A 115 11.35 3.19 -0.82
N GLN A 116 11.59 2.41 -1.87
CA GLN A 116 10.77 2.34 -3.08
C GLN A 116 10.79 0.94 -3.70
N ASN A 117 9.85 0.68 -4.61
CA ASN A 117 9.81 -0.49 -5.48
C ASN A 117 9.84 -1.83 -4.72
N ALA A 118 9.14 -1.91 -3.61
CA ALA A 118 8.99 -3.13 -2.84
C ALA A 118 7.53 -3.39 -2.49
N HIS A 119 7.18 -4.66 -2.32
CA HIS A 119 5.90 -5.04 -1.75
C HIS A 119 5.81 -4.60 -0.29
N ALA A 120 4.60 -4.41 0.19
CA ALA A 120 4.38 -4.10 1.59
C ALA A 120 4.68 -5.33 2.45
N GLN A 121 5.50 -5.17 3.48
CA GLN A 121 5.62 -6.14 4.58
C GLN A 121 4.40 -6.06 5.49
N VAL A 122 3.96 -4.84 5.78
CA VAL A 122 2.69 -4.53 6.44
C VAL A 122 2.12 -3.30 5.76
N ASN A 123 0.86 -3.34 5.38
CA ASN A 123 0.11 -2.17 4.98
C ASN A 123 -1.16 -2.03 5.84
N ALA A 124 -1.56 -0.81 6.07
CA ALA A 124 -2.75 -0.51 6.88
C ALA A 124 -3.47 0.70 6.32
N ALA A 125 -4.78 0.67 6.35
CA ALA A 125 -5.60 1.81 6.00
C ALA A 125 -6.79 1.92 6.94
N PHE A 126 -7.10 3.15 7.31
CA PHE A 126 -8.10 3.50 8.30
C PHE A 126 -9.01 4.57 7.72
N LEU A 127 -10.30 4.37 7.85
CA LEU A 127 -11.33 5.35 7.50
C LEU A 127 -12.21 5.57 8.72
N TYR A 128 -12.32 6.82 9.15
CA TYR A 128 -13.16 7.21 10.28
C TYR A 128 -14.16 8.26 9.85
N GLU A 129 -15.41 8.11 10.25
CA GLU A 129 -16.41 9.15 10.19
C GLU A 129 -16.52 9.79 11.55
N PHE A 130 -16.33 11.11 11.62
CA PHE A 130 -16.41 11.86 12.87
C PHE A 130 -17.72 12.62 12.99
N ASP A 131 -18.15 12.86 14.22
CA ASP A 131 -19.28 13.70 14.51
C ASP A 131 -18.98 15.17 14.16
N ASP A 132 -19.97 15.89 13.63
CA ASP A 132 -19.78 17.28 13.21
C ASP A 132 -19.53 18.24 14.38
N HIS A 133 -20.16 17.99 15.51
CA HIS A 133 -20.05 18.82 16.72
C HIS A 133 -18.90 18.37 17.62
N HIS A 134 -18.63 17.08 17.63
CA HIS A 134 -17.58 16.46 18.46
C HIS A 134 -16.55 15.76 17.58
N LYS A 135 -15.64 16.54 17.00
CA LYS A 135 -14.61 16.09 16.04
C LYS A 135 -13.65 15.00 16.56
N ASP A 136 -13.78 14.59 17.81
CA ASP A 136 -13.05 13.47 18.45
C ASP A 136 -13.92 12.22 18.65
N VAL A 137 -15.24 12.30 18.37
CA VAL A 137 -16.18 11.17 18.49
C VAL A 137 -16.33 10.49 17.14
N VAL A 138 -16.06 9.19 17.09
CA VAL A 138 -16.19 8.35 15.90
C VAL A 138 -17.62 7.88 15.74
N LEU A 139 -18.23 8.11 14.59
CA LEU A 139 -19.55 7.59 14.22
C LEU A 139 -19.45 6.24 13.52
N SER A 140 -18.45 6.08 12.65
CA SER A 140 -18.17 4.87 11.90
C SER A 140 -16.66 4.71 11.72
N ALA A 141 -16.17 3.48 11.76
CA ALA A 141 -14.77 3.16 11.51
C ALA A 141 -14.65 2.03 10.49
N ARG A 142 -13.53 2.04 9.75
CA ARG A 142 -13.07 0.95 8.92
C ARG A 142 -11.57 0.79 9.13
N ILE A 143 -11.14 -0.37 9.62
CA ILE A 143 -9.75 -0.65 9.98
C ILE A 143 -9.31 -1.91 9.22
N VAL A 144 -8.46 -1.72 8.22
CA VAL A 144 -8.01 -2.81 7.35
C VAL A 144 -6.49 -2.89 7.37
N ILE A 145 -5.96 -4.10 7.58
CA ILE A 145 -4.52 -4.35 7.69
C ILE A 145 -4.16 -5.57 6.84
N GLY A 146 -3.14 -5.44 6.02
CA GLY A 146 -2.60 -6.50 5.17
C GLY A 146 -1.15 -6.85 5.51
N GLY A 147 -0.67 -7.95 4.95
CA GLY A 147 0.71 -8.42 5.14
C GLY A 147 0.93 -9.23 6.41
N LEU A 148 -0.11 -9.62 7.14
CA LEU A 148 0.01 -10.38 8.39
C LEU A 148 -0.14 -11.90 8.18
N SER A 149 -1.01 -12.29 7.28
CA SER A 149 -1.29 -13.68 6.93
C SER A 149 -1.77 -13.80 5.48
N GLY A 150 -2.13 -14.99 5.05
CA GLY A 150 -2.81 -15.20 3.77
C GLY A 150 -4.17 -14.48 3.68
N LYS A 151 -4.74 -14.09 4.81
CA LYS A 151 -5.95 -13.28 4.90
C LYS A 151 -5.58 -11.85 5.30
N PHE A 152 -6.31 -10.86 4.80
CA PHE A 152 -6.25 -9.51 5.36
C PHE A 152 -7.03 -9.46 6.68
N VAL A 153 -6.70 -8.52 7.54
CA VAL A 153 -7.44 -8.27 8.77
C VAL A 153 -8.41 -7.10 8.54
N HIS A 154 -9.68 -7.37 8.75
CA HIS A 154 -10.71 -6.37 8.91
C HIS A 154 -11.10 -6.37 10.40
N ALA A 155 -10.61 -5.39 11.15
CA ALA A 155 -10.65 -5.37 12.62
C ALA A 155 -12.02 -4.94 13.15
N ARG A 156 -13.05 -5.79 12.96
CA ARG A 156 -14.47 -5.48 13.23
C ARG A 156 -14.74 -5.20 14.71
N GLU A 157 -14.13 -5.93 15.63
CA GLU A 157 -14.30 -5.72 17.07
C GLU A 157 -13.71 -4.37 17.50
N THR A 158 -12.55 -4.01 16.95
CA THR A 158 -11.93 -2.69 17.19
C THR A 158 -12.78 -1.57 16.59
N GLU A 159 -13.32 -1.75 15.38
CA GLU A 159 -14.22 -0.78 14.73
C GLU A 159 -15.48 -0.54 15.58
N GLU A 160 -16.14 -1.61 16.04
CA GLU A 160 -17.31 -1.53 16.90
C GLU A 160 -16.98 -0.85 18.24
N PHE A 161 -15.85 -1.21 18.83
CA PHE A 161 -15.40 -0.64 20.09
C PHE A 161 -15.19 0.88 20.01
N VAL A 162 -14.56 1.40 18.95
CA VAL A 162 -14.25 2.84 18.84
C VAL A 162 -15.47 3.69 18.46
N CYS A 163 -16.53 3.10 17.93
CA CYS A 163 -17.77 3.80 17.60
C CYS A 163 -18.39 4.46 18.84
N LYS A 164 -18.87 5.70 18.67
CA LYS A 164 -19.46 6.55 19.71
C LYS A 164 -18.51 6.89 20.87
N LYS A 165 -17.17 6.74 20.66
CA LYS A 165 -16.16 7.07 21.66
C LYS A 165 -15.25 8.19 21.19
N LYS A 166 -14.67 8.92 22.17
CA LYS A 166 -13.63 9.91 21.97
C LYS A 166 -12.30 9.22 21.74
N ILE A 167 -12.01 8.95 20.46
CA ILE A 167 -10.89 8.10 20.05
C ILE A 167 -9.51 8.66 20.43
N PHE A 168 -9.39 9.95 20.64
CA PHE A 168 -8.13 10.62 20.99
C PHE A 168 -7.82 10.62 22.49
N THR A 169 -8.60 9.91 23.30
CA THR A 169 -8.31 9.74 24.73
C THR A 169 -7.40 8.53 24.96
N ASN A 170 -6.47 8.64 25.92
CA ASN A 170 -5.54 7.55 26.22
C ASN A 170 -6.27 6.27 26.65
N GLN A 171 -7.36 6.40 27.41
CA GLN A 171 -8.12 5.22 27.86
C GLN A 171 -8.72 4.45 26.69
N VAL A 172 -9.38 5.14 25.74
CA VAL A 172 -9.96 4.51 24.55
C VAL A 172 -8.87 3.92 23.67
N LEU A 173 -7.75 4.64 23.49
CA LEU A 173 -6.62 4.17 22.71
C LEU A 173 -6.02 2.87 23.25
N GLN A 174 -5.74 2.80 24.56
CA GLN A 174 -5.14 1.61 25.17
C GLN A 174 -6.06 0.38 25.05
N GLN A 175 -7.35 0.59 25.22
CA GLN A 175 -8.32 -0.50 25.10
C GLN A 175 -8.51 -0.91 23.64
N ALA A 176 -8.57 0.03 22.70
CA ALA A 176 -8.62 -0.26 21.27
C ALA A 176 -7.39 -1.06 20.81
N LEU A 177 -6.18 -0.68 21.25
CA LEU A 177 -4.95 -1.41 20.96
C LEU A 177 -4.99 -2.85 21.49
N LYS A 178 -5.53 -3.06 22.69
CA LYS A 178 -5.67 -4.39 23.27
C LYS A 178 -6.65 -5.28 22.50
N ILE A 179 -7.78 -4.72 22.06
CA ILE A 179 -8.76 -5.44 21.23
C ILE A 179 -8.12 -5.77 19.88
N LEU A 180 -7.52 -4.75 19.22
CA LEU A 180 -6.86 -4.93 17.93
C LEU A 180 -5.77 -6.02 18.00
N GLU A 181 -4.97 -6.02 19.07
CA GLU A 181 -3.94 -7.05 19.25
C GLU A 181 -4.51 -8.47 19.26
N GLY A 182 -5.72 -8.65 19.79
CA GLY A 182 -6.45 -9.92 19.75
C GLY A 182 -6.93 -10.30 18.36
N GLU A 183 -7.34 -9.33 17.54
CA GLU A 183 -7.79 -9.56 16.15
C GLU A 183 -6.64 -9.82 15.17
N LEU A 184 -5.41 -9.40 15.50
CA LEU A 184 -4.24 -9.57 14.63
C LEU A 184 -3.70 -11.00 14.66
N ILE A 185 -4.17 -11.81 13.73
CA ILE A 185 -3.63 -13.16 13.47
C ILE A 185 -2.48 -13.02 12.49
N VAL A 186 -1.28 -13.40 12.91
CA VAL A 186 -0.06 -13.29 12.10
C VAL A 186 0.54 -14.66 11.87
N GLU A 187 0.67 -15.03 10.59
CA GLU A 187 1.26 -16.31 10.17
C GLU A 187 2.73 -16.12 9.80
N GLU A 188 3.50 -17.18 9.94
CA GLU A 188 4.85 -17.20 9.38
C GLU A 188 4.75 -17.33 7.84
N ILE A 189 5.38 -16.40 7.13
CA ILE A 189 5.41 -16.38 5.67
C ILE A 189 6.88 -16.44 5.25
N ALA A 190 7.23 -17.44 4.44
CA ALA A 190 8.60 -17.61 3.96
C ALA A 190 9.10 -16.36 3.22
N GLY A 191 10.27 -15.86 3.59
CA GLY A 191 10.87 -14.66 3.01
C GLY A 191 10.38 -13.33 3.59
N GLU A 192 9.37 -13.35 4.48
CA GLU A 192 8.88 -12.15 5.15
C GLU A 192 9.51 -11.97 6.56
N MET A 193 9.36 -10.78 7.10
CA MET A 193 9.79 -10.47 8.47
C MET A 193 9.01 -11.30 9.50
N LYS A 194 9.64 -11.52 10.66
CA LYS A 194 9.05 -12.33 11.75
C LYS A 194 7.65 -11.86 12.14
N PRO A 195 6.75 -12.78 12.52
CA PRO A 195 5.38 -12.47 12.93
C PRO A 195 5.27 -11.38 14.00
N GLU A 196 6.12 -11.42 15.03
CA GLU A 196 6.12 -10.44 16.13
C GLU A 196 6.44 -9.03 15.63
N TYR A 197 7.38 -8.90 14.70
CA TYR A 197 7.70 -7.62 14.09
C TYR A 197 6.50 -7.06 13.31
N ARG A 198 5.88 -7.87 12.45
CA ARG A 198 4.72 -7.46 11.64
C ARG A 198 3.52 -7.11 12.53
N LYS A 199 3.27 -7.86 13.60
CA LYS A 199 2.21 -7.55 14.58
C LYS A 199 2.45 -6.20 15.26
N LYS A 200 3.68 -5.97 15.76
CA LYS A 200 4.05 -4.70 16.40
C LYS A 200 3.99 -3.52 15.41
N CYS A 201 4.38 -3.73 14.15
CA CYS A 201 4.20 -2.72 13.10
C CYS A 201 2.73 -2.36 12.92
N ALA A 202 1.83 -3.34 12.80
CA ALA A 202 0.40 -3.11 12.62
C ALA A 202 -0.19 -2.29 13.77
N LEU A 203 0.11 -2.64 15.03
CA LEU A 203 -0.32 -1.89 16.21
C LEU A 203 0.27 -0.46 16.21
N GLY A 204 1.55 -0.33 15.85
CA GLY A 204 2.22 0.96 15.73
C GLY A 204 1.60 1.85 14.64
N LEU A 205 1.17 1.26 13.51
CA LEU A 205 0.50 1.99 12.43
C LEU A 205 -0.91 2.46 12.85
N PHE A 206 -1.65 1.65 13.61
CA PHE A 206 -2.92 2.08 14.17
C PHE A 206 -2.73 3.29 15.09
N TYR A 207 -1.80 3.23 16.04
CA TYR A 207 -1.46 4.35 16.91
C TYR A 207 -1.03 5.59 16.12
N LYS A 208 -0.13 5.41 15.16
CA LYS A 208 0.33 6.49 14.28
C LYS A 208 -0.82 7.11 13.49
N GLY A 209 -1.74 6.29 12.98
CA GLY A 209 -2.93 6.75 12.26
C GLY A 209 -3.75 7.73 13.08
N LEU A 210 -3.97 7.42 14.35
CA LEU A 210 -4.68 8.32 15.26
C LEU A 210 -3.90 9.61 15.53
N LEU A 211 -2.58 9.53 15.72
CA LEU A 211 -1.76 10.74 15.90
C LEU A 211 -1.78 11.68 14.69
N VAL A 212 -1.83 11.14 13.48
CA VAL A 212 -1.91 11.93 12.23
C VAL A 212 -3.23 12.68 12.12
N LEU A 213 -4.31 12.11 12.65
CA LEU A 213 -5.65 12.71 12.62
C LEU A 213 -5.84 13.84 13.66
N ILE A 214 -5.04 13.87 14.72
CA ILE A 214 -5.11 14.93 15.72
C ILE A 214 -4.51 16.22 15.15
N PRO A 215 -5.21 17.36 15.21
CA PRO A 215 -4.66 18.64 14.81
C PRO A 215 -3.34 18.94 15.54
N GLN A 216 -2.33 19.36 14.80
CA GLN A 216 -0.97 19.54 15.35
C GLN A 216 -0.90 20.49 16.56
N GLN A 217 -1.81 21.46 16.61
CA GLN A 217 -1.92 22.41 17.72
C GLN A 217 -2.36 21.73 19.02
N GLN A 218 -3.11 20.63 18.93
CA GLN A 218 -3.62 19.86 20.07
C GLN A 218 -2.63 18.77 20.52
N LEU A 219 -1.65 18.42 19.66
CA LEU A 219 -0.62 17.45 19.99
C LEU A 219 0.43 18.02 20.92
N LYS A 220 0.66 17.36 22.04
CA LYS A 220 1.80 17.67 22.92
C LYS A 220 3.11 17.54 22.13
N PRO A 221 4.13 18.38 22.40
CA PRO A 221 5.35 18.44 21.61
C PRO A 221 6.04 17.08 21.37
N TRP A 222 6.05 16.21 22.36
CA TRP A 222 6.68 14.89 22.27
C TRP A 222 5.96 13.88 21.39
N TYR A 223 4.67 14.08 21.06
CA TYR A 223 3.93 13.25 20.13
C TYR A 223 4.03 13.73 18.68
N ARG A 224 4.47 14.95 18.43
CA ARG A 224 4.52 15.55 17.09
C ARG A 224 5.40 14.77 16.12
N SER A 225 6.50 14.18 16.60
CA SER A 225 7.37 13.34 15.76
C SER A 225 6.66 12.07 15.29
N GLY A 226 5.83 11.45 16.14
CA GLY A 226 5.01 10.28 15.78
C GLY A 226 3.93 10.59 14.76
N ALA A 227 3.39 11.80 14.76
CA ALA A 227 2.38 12.26 13.81
C ALA A 227 2.95 12.67 12.44
N ARG A 228 4.28 12.74 12.27
CA ARG A 228 4.88 13.08 10.98
C ARG A 228 4.54 12.03 9.92
N ASP A 229 4.30 12.48 8.69
CA ASP A 229 4.13 11.59 7.56
C ASP A 229 5.39 10.71 7.39
N LEU A 230 5.18 9.42 7.17
CA LEU A 230 6.27 8.49 6.82
C LEU A 230 6.82 8.79 5.41
N ARG A 231 5.97 9.34 4.57
CA ARG A 231 6.30 9.76 3.21
C ARG A 231 6.90 11.16 3.23
N LYS A 232 8.12 11.31 3.69
CA LYS A 232 8.83 12.55 3.43
C LYS A 232 9.01 12.68 1.93
N THR A 233 8.41 13.69 1.34
CA THR A 233 8.79 14.14 0.00
C THR A 233 10.26 14.53 0.06
N ARG A 234 11.13 13.66 -0.43
CA ARG A 234 12.51 14.05 -0.69
C ARG A 234 12.44 15.05 -1.85
N PRO A 235 13.14 16.18 -1.77
CA PRO A 235 13.27 17.03 -2.93
C PRO A 235 13.83 16.17 -4.07
N LEU A 236 13.24 16.28 -5.26
CA LEU A 236 13.77 15.61 -6.44
C LEU A 236 15.23 16.01 -6.59
N SER A 237 16.12 15.04 -6.59
CA SER A 237 17.51 15.29 -6.91
C SER A 237 17.58 15.75 -8.37
N LYS A 238 18.10 16.93 -8.58
CA LYS A 238 18.45 17.43 -9.93
C LYS A 238 19.95 17.31 -10.05
N GLY A 239 20.40 16.68 -11.11
CA GLY A 239 21.79 16.61 -11.48
C GLY A 239 21.92 16.96 -12.96
N SER A 240 22.96 17.66 -13.31
CA SER A 240 23.44 17.78 -14.68
C SER A 240 24.84 17.21 -14.75
N GLN A 241 25.13 16.47 -15.77
CA GLN A 241 26.48 16.01 -16.06
C GLN A 241 26.99 16.77 -17.27
N VAL A 242 28.08 17.51 -17.09
CA VAL A 242 28.77 18.17 -18.14
C VAL A 242 30.02 17.34 -18.45
N TYR A 243 30.14 16.93 -19.71
CA TYR A 243 31.32 16.21 -20.17
C TYR A 243 32.31 17.22 -20.74
N ASP A 244 33.45 17.31 -20.12
CA ASP A 244 34.60 18.00 -20.69
C ASP A 244 35.31 17.00 -21.61
N THR A 245 34.93 17.03 -22.91
CA THR A 245 35.44 16.13 -23.92
C THR A 245 36.74 16.68 -24.51
N ASN A 246 37.88 16.16 -24.08
CA ASN A 246 39.14 16.44 -24.71
C ASN A 246 39.58 15.22 -25.57
N PRO A 247 39.50 15.30 -26.92
CA PRO A 247 39.86 14.20 -27.80
C PRO A 247 41.27 13.66 -27.64
N ILE A 248 42.19 14.47 -27.11
CA ILE A 248 43.59 14.06 -26.87
C ILE A 248 43.68 13.02 -25.76
N THR A 249 42.73 13.00 -24.81
CA THR A 249 42.72 12.11 -23.66
C THR A 249 41.77 10.93 -23.83
N TRP A 250 41.10 10.79 -24.97
CA TRP A 250 40.20 9.65 -25.20
C TRP A 250 40.91 8.31 -25.04
N PRO A 251 40.21 7.29 -24.48
CA PRO A 251 38.76 7.25 -24.11
C PRO A 251 38.41 7.88 -22.75
N VAL A 252 39.34 8.52 -22.05
CA VAL A 252 39.06 9.20 -20.80
C VAL A 252 38.18 10.42 -21.09
N ASN A 253 37.07 10.58 -20.34
CA ASN A 253 36.05 11.62 -20.57
C ASN A 253 35.29 11.56 -21.89
N GLU A 254 35.39 10.47 -22.65
CA GLU A 254 34.51 10.27 -23.79
C GLU A 254 33.11 9.84 -23.32
N PRO A 255 32.04 10.55 -23.75
CA PRO A 255 30.68 10.14 -23.38
C PRO A 255 30.29 8.91 -24.19
N MET A 256 30.41 7.75 -23.57
CA MET A 256 30.05 6.46 -24.17
C MET A 256 28.82 5.86 -23.48
N PRO A 257 27.90 5.27 -24.23
CA PRO A 257 26.85 4.44 -23.63
C PRO A 257 27.47 3.22 -22.96
N LYS A 258 26.83 2.72 -21.89
CA LYS A 258 27.21 1.44 -21.31
C LYS A 258 27.11 0.35 -22.38
N ILE A 259 28.21 -0.39 -22.62
CA ILE A 259 28.30 -1.35 -23.74
C ILE A 259 27.21 -2.41 -23.64
N GLU A 260 26.94 -2.96 -22.47
CA GLU A 260 25.96 -4.01 -22.25
C GLU A 260 24.53 -3.49 -22.10
N ALA A 261 24.31 -2.19 -22.07
CA ALA A 261 23.00 -1.62 -21.74
C ALA A 261 21.90 -2.06 -22.73
N LEU A 262 22.18 -2.09 -24.01
CA LEU A 262 21.21 -2.51 -25.03
C LEU A 262 20.84 -3.98 -24.89
N ILE A 263 21.82 -4.85 -24.72
CA ILE A 263 21.64 -6.30 -24.53
C ILE A 263 20.86 -6.59 -23.24
N GLN A 264 21.19 -5.85 -22.17
CA GLN A 264 20.46 -5.97 -20.89
C GLN A 264 19.00 -5.49 -21.01
N CYS A 265 18.76 -4.39 -21.70
CA CYS A 265 17.41 -3.86 -21.91
C CYS A 265 16.57 -4.71 -22.86
N ALA A 266 17.21 -5.36 -23.84
CA ALA A 266 16.55 -6.26 -24.79
C ALA A 266 16.21 -7.65 -24.17
N GLY A 267 16.77 -7.97 -22.99
CA GLY A 267 16.65 -9.30 -22.40
C GLY A 267 17.53 -10.36 -23.07
N GLU A 268 18.51 -9.94 -23.88
CA GLU A 268 19.44 -10.81 -24.58
C GLU A 268 20.73 -11.08 -23.79
N ALA A 269 20.92 -10.36 -22.67
CA ALA A 269 22.08 -10.57 -21.82
C ALA A 269 22.04 -11.97 -21.18
N PHE A 270 23.13 -12.69 -21.32
CA PHE A 270 23.29 -14.03 -20.77
C PHE A 270 24.08 -13.95 -19.45
N TYR A 271 23.51 -14.48 -18.38
CA TYR A 271 24.09 -14.48 -17.05
C TYR A 271 24.45 -15.90 -16.59
N SER A 272 25.21 -16.01 -15.52
CA SER A 272 25.62 -17.31 -14.96
C SER A 272 24.42 -18.24 -14.66
N ASN A 273 23.30 -17.66 -14.23
CA ASN A 273 22.09 -18.44 -13.94
C ASN A 273 21.34 -18.94 -15.19
N ASP A 274 21.68 -18.41 -16.38
CA ASP A 274 21.10 -18.84 -17.65
C ASP A 274 21.89 -20.00 -18.27
N THR A 275 23.02 -20.38 -17.62
CA THR A 275 23.84 -21.51 -18.09
C THR A 275 23.12 -22.81 -17.83
N VAL A 276 22.96 -23.61 -18.89
CA VAL A 276 22.35 -24.95 -18.77
C VAL A 276 23.23 -25.83 -17.91
N THR A 277 22.65 -26.45 -16.90
CA THR A 277 23.35 -27.39 -16.00
C THR A 277 24.01 -28.54 -16.78
N GLN A 278 25.29 -28.77 -16.54
CA GLN A 278 26.03 -29.83 -17.18
C GLN A 278 25.94 -31.16 -16.38
N PRO A 279 26.10 -32.32 -17.05
CA PRO A 279 26.16 -33.57 -16.33
C PRO A 279 27.29 -33.56 -15.29
N ARG A 280 26.99 -33.97 -14.05
CA ARG A 280 27.89 -33.95 -12.87
C ARG A 280 28.20 -32.56 -12.29
N GLU A 281 27.47 -31.55 -12.66
CA GLU A 281 27.52 -30.23 -12.00
C GLU A 281 26.88 -30.28 -10.61
N VAL A 282 27.47 -29.61 -9.66
CA VAL A 282 26.94 -29.48 -8.29
C VAL A 282 26.78 -28.00 -7.92
N PHE A 283 25.70 -27.70 -7.25
CA PHE A 283 25.46 -26.37 -6.71
C PHE A 283 26.02 -26.32 -5.28
N CYS A 284 26.86 -25.33 -5.01
CA CYS A 284 27.49 -25.12 -3.72
C CYS A 284 27.05 -23.80 -3.09
N ALA A 285 26.98 -23.76 -1.76
CA ALA A 285 26.79 -22.53 -0.99
C ALA A 285 27.81 -22.50 0.16
N PHE A 286 28.28 -21.31 0.50
CA PHE A 286 29.04 -21.10 1.71
C PHE A 286 28.12 -21.10 2.92
N VAL A 287 28.53 -21.78 4.00
CA VAL A 287 27.80 -21.90 5.26
C VAL A 287 28.39 -20.93 6.28
#